data_66dcb06485ec31c36fa5af04280cad74
#
_entry.id   66dcb06485ec31c36fa5af04280cad74
#
_cell.length_a   1.000
_cell.length_b   1.000
_cell.length_c   1.000
_cell.angle_alpha   90.00
_cell.angle_beta   90.00
_cell.angle_gamma   90.00
#
_symmetry.space_group_name_H-M   'P 1'
#
loop_
_entity.id
_entity.type
_entity.pdbx_description
1 polymer ?
#
loop_
_entity_poly.entity_id
_entity_poly.type
_entity_poly.pdbx_seq_one_letter_code
_entity_poly.pdbx_strand_id
1 'polypeptide(L)'
;MISIEGIRSGINKILVLGNHEGIIQSILDFDYLSGKRERSILGIVTGRSGFAKYFWGRKEILIPTLHSVNGFTDLPAQAGLRLNEHNIWLLNLLSGRRTLLSTEEFLKHLPLAYGAALFAENVPELHSQNLIKLGSDSSKLIVGPASVGLLVPGVLKLGPIGGITPVQINESHLTERGSVAVLSASGGMTNELINIATGGGARLSFALSVGGDRFPVLSPRDAFILAEQDPATKSVLYYGELGGEDEYDLVKLKEEGKFTKHVIAHIAGTVSSLFPESPQFGHAKAKADKDRVTASAKREALTKAGFAVSNSFSEFINLASKLK
;
A
#
# COMPACT_ATOMS: atom_id res chain seq x y z
N MET A 1 -4.45 17.41 -1.77
CA MET A 1 -3.74 16.12 -1.64
C MET A 1 -4.70 15.11 -1.02
N ILE A 2 -4.72 13.88 -1.48
CA ILE A 2 -5.55 12.80 -0.94
C ILE A 2 -5.08 12.49 0.48
N SER A 3 -6.00 12.33 1.42
CA SER A 3 -5.72 12.03 2.82
C SER A 3 -6.39 10.72 3.25
N ILE A 4 -5.84 10.08 4.28
CA ILE A 4 -6.43 8.87 4.87
C ILE A 4 -7.85 9.16 5.43
N GLU A 5 -8.07 10.34 5.99
CA GLU A 5 -9.41 10.75 6.46
C GLU A 5 -10.40 10.91 5.30
N GLY A 6 -9.96 11.45 4.14
CA GLY A 6 -10.78 11.50 2.94
C GLY A 6 -11.17 10.13 2.40
N ILE A 7 -10.29 9.13 2.56
CA ILE A 7 -10.60 7.73 2.24
C ILE A 7 -11.66 7.18 3.22
N ARG A 8 -11.54 7.48 4.51
CA ARG A 8 -12.47 7.00 5.54
C ARG A 8 -13.87 7.57 5.41
N SER A 9 -13.98 8.84 5.05
CA SER A 9 -15.27 9.53 4.93
C SER A 9 -15.97 9.28 3.59
N GLY A 10 -15.23 8.80 2.59
CA GLY A 10 -15.76 8.57 1.25
C GLY A 10 -16.26 7.15 1.02
N ILE A 11 -17.10 6.98 0.01
CA ILE A 11 -17.53 5.67 -0.49
C ILE A 11 -16.47 5.19 -1.50
N ASN A 12 -15.72 4.15 -1.13
CA ASN A 12 -14.62 3.64 -1.95
C ASN A 12 -15.09 2.51 -2.87
N LYS A 13 -14.81 2.64 -4.16
CA LYS A 13 -15.11 1.66 -5.19
C LYS A 13 -13.86 1.32 -6.00
N ILE A 14 -13.73 0.08 -6.45
CA ILE A 14 -12.51 -0.45 -7.07
C ILE A 14 -12.83 -0.98 -8.47
N LEU A 15 -12.06 -0.55 -9.45
CA LEU A 15 -11.93 -1.22 -10.75
C LEU A 15 -10.65 -2.06 -10.73
N VAL A 16 -10.75 -3.33 -11.09
CA VAL A 16 -9.60 -4.24 -11.16
C VAL A 16 -9.15 -4.42 -12.60
N LEU A 17 -7.86 -4.24 -12.88
CA LEU A 17 -7.25 -4.61 -14.16
C LEU A 17 -6.47 -5.92 -14.02
N GLY A 18 -6.83 -6.91 -14.82
CA GLY A 18 -6.31 -8.28 -14.74
C GLY A 18 -7.15 -9.14 -13.80
N ASN A 19 -6.94 -10.46 -13.87
CA ASN A 19 -7.69 -11.43 -13.07
C ASN A 19 -6.74 -12.19 -12.14
N HIS A 20 -6.87 -11.96 -10.85
CA HIS A 20 -6.21 -12.73 -9.81
C HIS A 20 -7.26 -13.11 -8.75
N GLU A 21 -7.80 -14.31 -8.89
CA GLU A 21 -8.98 -14.77 -8.15
C GLU A 21 -8.85 -14.60 -6.63
N GLY A 22 -7.73 -15.06 -6.05
CA GLY A 22 -7.51 -14.95 -4.60
C GLY A 22 -7.44 -13.51 -4.09
N ILE A 23 -6.84 -12.58 -4.85
CA ILE A 23 -6.77 -11.16 -4.44
C ILE A 23 -8.17 -10.55 -4.51
N ILE A 24 -8.91 -10.78 -5.59
CA ILE A 24 -10.27 -10.27 -5.77
C ILE A 24 -11.19 -10.80 -4.69
N GLN A 25 -11.16 -12.12 -4.44
CA GLN A 25 -11.96 -12.73 -3.37
C GLN A 25 -11.61 -12.14 -2.00
N SER A 26 -10.34 -11.92 -1.71
CA SER A 26 -9.93 -11.35 -0.41
C SER A 26 -10.46 -9.93 -0.16
N ILE A 27 -10.66 -9.14 -1.21
CA ILE A 27 -11.28 -7.81 -1.09
C ILE A 27 -12.77 -7.95 -0.79
N LEU A 28 -13.44 -8.89 -1.43
CA LEU A 28 -14.86 -9.19 -1.18
C LEU A 28 -15.08 -9.74 0.24
N ASP A 29 -14.19 -10.61 0.71
CA ASP A 29 -14.22 -11.14 2.07
C ASP A 29 -14.02 -10.02 3.10
N PHE A 30 -13.07 -9.10 2.86
CA PHE A 30 -12.88 -7.92 3.70
C PHE A 30 -14.14 -7.03 3.72
N ASP A 31 -14.74 -6.76 2.58
CA ASP A 31 -15.98 -5.98 2.50
C ASP A 31 -17.12 -6.63 3.30
N TYR A 32 -17.30 -7.95 3.14
CA TYR A 32 -18.30 -8.72 3.85
C TYR A 32 -18.07 -8.71 5.37
N LEU A 33 -16.84 -8.98 5.81
CA LEU A 33 -16.45 -9.00 7.23
C LEU A 33 -16.50 -7.60 7.87
N SER A 34 -16.31 -6.56 7.08
CA SER A 34 -16.48 -5.16 7.51
C SER A 34 -17.98 -4.75 7.64
N GLY A 35 -18.90 -5.65 7.36
CA GLY A 35 -20.34 -5.38 7.44
C GLY A 35 -20.88 -4.42 6.36
N LYS A 36 -20.15 -4.27 5.24
CA LYS A 36 -20.63 -3.44 4.13
C LYS A 36 -21.87 -4.02 3.49
N ARG A 37 -22.79 -3.16 3.10
CA ARG A 37 -24.01 -3.56 2.39
C ARG A 37 -23.76 -3.96 0.95
N GLU A 38 -22.71 -3.40 0.36
CA GLU A 38 -22.35 -3.58 -1.05
C GLU A 38 -20.83 -3.79 -1.20
N ARG A 39 -20.47 -4.58 -2.20
CA ARG A 39 -19.07 -4.80 -2.57
C ARG A 39 -18.40 -3.49 -3.04
N SER A 40 -17.11 -3.36 -2.76
CA SER A 40 -16.31 -2.25 -3.31
C SER A 40 -15.93 -2.49 -4.78
N ILE A 41 -15.76 -3.73 -5.22
CA ILE A 41 -15.39 -4.07 -6.60
C ILE A 41 -16.58 -3.83 -7.54
N LEU A 42 -16.39 -2.92 -8.49
CA LEU A 42 -17.37 -2.58 -9.52
C LEU A 42 -17.29 -3.52 -10.72
N GLY A 43 -16.09 -3.83 -11.17
CA GLY A 43 -15.85 -4.68 -12.33
C GLY A 43 -14.39 -5.09 -12.47
N ILE A 44 -14.14 -6.03 -13.38
CA ILE A 44 -12.82 -6.61 -13.65
C ILE A 44 -12.53 -6.49 -15.15
N VAL A 45 -11.49 -5.78 -15.55
CA VAL A 45 -11.04 -5.69 -16.94
C VAL A 45 -10.16 -6.90 -17.25
N THR A 46 -10.69 -7.81 -18.08
CA THR A 46 -10.03 -9.07 -18.44
C THR A 46 -9.74 -9.21 -19.94
N GLY A 47 -10.14 -8.24 -20.76
CA GLY A 47 -10.13 -8.34 -22.21
C GLY A 47 -11.34 -9.08 -22.79
N ARG A 48 -12.33 -9.44 -21.94
CA ARG A 48 -13.58 -10.11 -22.35
C ARG A 48 -14.73 -9.58 -21.53
N SER A 49 -15.86 -9.30 -22.19
CA SER A 49 -17.10 -8.94 -21.52
C SER A 49 -17.86 -10.18 -21.05
N GLY A 50 -18.49 -10.11 -19.90
CA GLY A 50 -19.25 -11.19 -19.29
C GLY A 50 -19.34 -11.04 -17.77
N PHE A 51 -19.28 -12.17 -17.07
CA PHE A 51 -19.33 -12.20 -15.62
C PHE A 51 -18.33 -13.21 -15.05
N ALA A 52 -17.72 -12.87 -13.91
CA ALA A 52 -16.91 -13.79 -13.12
C ALA A 52 -17.66 -14.12 -11.81
N LYS A 53 -17.52 -15.37 -11.37
CA LYS A 53 -18.16 -15.87 -10.14
C LYS A 53 -17.23 -15.70 -8.95
N TYR A 54 -17.79 -15.16 -7.87
CA TYR A 54 -17.13 -14.97 -6.58
C TYR A 54 -18.11 -15.22 -5.45
N PHE A 55 -17.66 -15.08 -4.20
CA PHE A 55 -18.47 -15.25 -3.02
C PHE A 55 -18.62 -13.96 -2.21
N TRP A 56 -19.79 -13.73 -1.68
CA TRP A 56 -20.12 -12.73 -0.67
C TRP A 56 -20.58 -13.46 0.59
N GLY A 57 -19.65 -13.70 1.51
CA GLY A 57 -19.88 -14.67 2.56
C GLY A 57 -20.10 -16.07 1.99
N ARG A 58 -21.29 -16.64 2.19
CA ARG A 58 -21.66 -17.96 1.64
C ARG A 58 -22.45 -17.90 0.34
N LYS A 59 -22.77 -16.70 -0.14
CA LYS A 59 -23.59 -16.50 -1.33
C LYS A 59 -22.71 -16.31 -2.56
N GLU A 60 -22.98 -17.06 -3.64
CA GLU A 60 -22.39 -16.83 -4.95
C GLU A 60 -22.88 -15.49 -5.51
N ILE A 61 -21.98 -14.68 -6.03
CA ILE A 61 -22.25 -13.42 -6.71
C ILE A 61 -21.57 -13.36 -8.07
N LEU A 62 -22.11 -12.54 -8.94
CA LEU A 62 -21.53 -12.27 -10.26
C LEU A 62 -20.92 -10.86 -10.26
N ILE A 63 -19.67 -10.76 -10.72
CA ILE A 63 -18.99 -9.48 -10.94
C ILE A 63 -18.85 -9.27 -12.44
N PRO A 64 -19.24 -8.12 -13.00
CA PRO A 64 -19.07 -7.83 -14.41
C PRO A 64 -17.59 -7.91 -14.82
N THR A 65 -17.32 -8.58 -15.94
CA THR A 65 -16.04 -8.51 -16.63
C THR A 65 -16.15 -7.62 -17.87
N LEU A 66 -15.10 -6.83 -18.13
CA LEU A 66 -15.06 -5.82 -19.15
C LEU A 66 -13.96 -6.13 -20.16
N HIS A 67 -14.21 -5.81 -21.43
CA HIS A 67 -13.20 -5.92 -22.47
C HIS A 67 -12.06 -4.91 -22.27
N SER A 68 -12.39 -3.67 -21.91
CA SER A 68 -11.42 -2.58 -21.71
C SER A 68 -11.89 -1.61 -20.60
N VAL A 69 -11.03 -0.67 -20.23
CA VAL A 69 -11.37 0.40 -19.29
C VAL A 69 -12.51 1.27 -19.79
N ASN A 70 -12.63 1.47 -21.10
CA ASN A 70 -13.70 2.28 -21.68
C ASN A 70 -15.10 1.73 -21.34
N GLY A 71 -15.27 0.41 -21.28
CA GLY A 71 -16.52 -0.21 -20.85
C GLY A 71 -16.89 0.07 -19.40
N PHE A 72 -15.98 0.63 -18.61
CA PHE A 72 -16.25 0.98 -17.22
C PHE A 72 -17.18 2.19 -17.08
N THR A 73 -17.13 3.13 -18.01
CA THR A 73 -18.00 4.32 -17.99
C THR A 73 -19.50 3.96 -18.09
N ASP A 74 -19.81 2.80 -18.65
CA ASP A 74 -21.18 2.30 -18.82
C ASP A 74 -21.69 1.55 -17.59
N LEU A 75 -20.79 0.95 -16.79
CA LEU A 75 -21.15 0.17 -15.60
C LEU A 75 -21.86 1.00 -14.49
N PRO A 76 -21.40 2.20 -14.15
CA PRO A 76 -22.03 3.00 -13.11
C PRO A 76 -23.45 3.41 -13.49
N ALA A 77 -23.69 3.75 -14.76
CA ALA A 77 -25.03 4.10 -15.25
C ALA A 77 -25.97 2.89 -15.15
N GLN A 78 -25.51 1.68 -15.48
CA GLN A 78 -26.27 0.44 -15.35
C GLN A 78 -26.54 0.05 -13.89
N ALA A 79 -25.61 0.39 -12.98
CA ALA A 79 -25.73 0.12 -11.53
C ALA A 79 -26.39 1.26 -10.73
N GLY A 80 -26.83 2.36 -11.37
CA GLY A 80 -27.37 3.55 -10.70
C GLY A 80 -26.34 4.31 -9.87
N LEU A 81 -25.03 4.10 -10.11
CA LEU A 81 -23.94 4.72 -9.37
C LEU A 81 -23.59 6.08 -9.97
N ARG A 82 -23.50 7.09 -9.15
CA ARG A 82 -22.98 8.41 -9.52
C ARG A 82 -21.47 8.44 -9.23
N LEU A 83 -20.65 8.38 -10.27
CA LEU A 83 -19.18 8.34 -10.13
C LEU A 83 -18.61 9.50 -9.32
N ASN A 84 -19.21 10.68 -9.39
CA ASN A 84 -18.81 11.88 -8.67
C ASN A 84 -19.07 11.82 -7.14
N GLU A 85 -19.83 10.84 -6.68
CA GLU A 85 -20.11 10.61 -5.25
C GLU A 85 -19.18 9.55 -4.63
N HIS A 86 -18.25 8.98 -5.42
CA HIS A 86 -17.42 7.85 -5.02
C HIS A 86 -15.93 8.13 -5.23
N ASN A 87 -15.11 7.60 -4.33
CA ASN A 87 -13.67 7.49 -4.50
C ASN A 87 -13.37 6.27 -5.38
N ILE A 88 -13.07 6.48 -6.65
CA ILE A 88 -12.78 5.38 -7.58
C ILE A 88 -11.31 5.04 -7.55
N TRP A 89 -11.02 3.78 -7.26
CA TRP A 89 -9.66 3.23 -7.18
C TRP A 89 -9.39 2.25 -8.32
N LEU A 90 -8.16 2.25 -8.79
CA LEU A 90 -7.63 1.22 -9.67
C LEU A 90 -6.82 0.21 -8.85
N LEU A 91 -7.10 -1.08 -9.01
CA LEU A 91 -6.18 -2.15 -8.64
C LEU A 91 -5.61 -2.77 -9.93
N ASN A 92 -4.34 -2.46 -10.21
CA ASN A 92 -3.67 -2.95 -11.41
C ASN A 92 -2.85 -4.20 -11.11
N LEU A 93 -3.35 -5.36 -11.59
CA LEU A 93 -2.75 -6.69 -11.45
C LEU A 93 -2.06 -7.17 -12.73
N LEU A 94 -1.93 -6.30 -13.74
CA LEU A 94 -1.28 -6.65 -15.00
C LEU A 94 0.24 -6.70 -14.83
N SER A 95 0.92 -7.45 -15.72
CA SER A 95 2.38 -7.57 -15.70
C SER A 95 3.09 -6.22 -15.87
N GLY A 96 4.34 -6.11 -15.38
CA GLY A 96 5.10 -4.88 -15.33
C GLY A 96 5.18 -4.08 -16.62
N ARG A 97 5.27 -4.75 -17.79
CA ARG A 97 5.32 -4.08 -19.11
C ARG A 97 3.99 -3.40 -19.50
N ARG A 98 2.86 -3.84 -18.96
CA ARG A 98 1.53 -3.30 -19.25
C ARG A 98 1.04 -2.28 -18.22
N THR A 99 1.73 -2.18 -17.09
CA THR A 99 1.30 -1.37 -15.95
C THR A 99 1.18 0.11 -16.28
N LEU A 100 2.14 0.70 -17.00
CA LEU A 100 2.10 2.11 -17.38
C LEU A 100 0.88 2.44 -18.25
N LEU A 101 0.78 1.79 -19.41
CA LEU A 101 -0.27 2.09 -20.39
C LEU A 101 -1.67 1.88 -19.82
N SER A 102 -1.87 0.81 -19.05
CA SER A 102 -3.18 0.52 -18.46
C SER A 102 -3.55 1.49 -17.33
N THR A 103 -2.57 1.98 -16.57
CA THR A 103 -2.80 3.01 -15.53
C THR A 103 -3.09 4.36 -16.17
N GLU A 104 -2.34 4.72 -17.20
CA GLU A 104 -2.55 5.96 -17.97
C GLU A 104 -3.94 5.97 -18.63
N GLU A 105 -4.34 4.87 -19.27
CA GLU A 105 -5.67 4.70 -19.85
C GLU A 105 -6.77 4.89 -18.81
N PHE A 106 -6.64 4.26 -17.63
CA PHE A 106 -7.60 4.42 -16.54
C PHE A 106 -7.73 5.89 -16.11
N LEU A 107 -6.62 6.59 -15.88
CA LEU A 107 -6.64 7.98 -15.41
C LEU A 107 -7.18 8.94 -16.46
N LYS A 108 -6.99 8.66 -17.76
CA LYS A 108 -7.57 9.45 -18.86
C LYS A 108 -9.09 9.30 -18.94
N HIS A 109 -9.60 8.06 -18.77
CA HIS A 109 -11.03 7.78 -18.85
C HIS A 109 -11.79 8.09 -17.56
N LEU A 110 -11.09 8.17 -16.43
CA LEU A 110 -11.69 8.49 -15.14
C LEU A 110 -10.96 9.67 -14.48
N PRO A 111 -11.20 10.91 -14.94
CA PRO A 111 -10.57 12.09 -14.34
C PRO A 111 -10.85 12.22 -12.84
N LEU A 112 -11.99 11.69 -12.37
CA LEU A 112 -12.38 11.65 -10.96
C LEU A 112 -11.76 10.46 -10.20
N ALA A 113 -10.86 9.67 -10.82
CA ALA A 113 -10.14 8.61 -10.14
C ALA A 113 -9.42 9.14 -8.90
N TYR A 114 -9.56 8.44 -7.79
CA TYR A 114 -8.95 8.82 -6.52
C TYR A 114 -7.48 8.37 -6.45
N GLY A 115 -7.18 7.16 -6.92
CA GLY A 115 -5.83 6.63 -6.95
C GLY A 115 -5.73 5.23 -7.52
N ALA A 116 -4.54 4.63 -7.37
CA ALA A 116 -4.24 3.30 -7.86
C ALA A 116 -3.31 2.52 -6.93
N ALA A 117 -3.40 1.18 -6.94
CA ALA A 117 -2.36 0.30 -6.44
C ALA A 117 -1.82 -0.55 -7.60
N LEU A 118 -0.49 -0.58 -7.73
CA LEU A 118 0.23 -1.25 -8.79
C LEU A 118 0.96 -2.46 -8.19
N PHE A 119 0.39 -3.64 -8.42
CA PHE A 119 0.87 -4.89 -7.82
C PHE A 119 2.12 -5.43 -8.51
N ALA A 120 2.26 -5.22 -9.82
CA ALA A 120 3.32 -5.79 -10.63
C ALA A 120 4.71 -5.42 -10.14
N GLU A 121 5.60 -6.40 -10.11
CA GLU A 121 7.04 -6.25 -9.87
C GLU A 121 7.81 -6.09 -11.18
N ASN A 122 9.04 -5.57 -11.09
CA ASN A 122 9.94 -5.39 -12.22
C ASN A 122 9.33 -4.56 -13.36
N VAL A 123 8.63 -3.50 -13.01
CA VAL A 123 8.20 -2.49 -13.97
C VAL A 123 9.44 -1.82 -14.56
N PRO A 124 9.58 -1.72 -15.90
CA PRO A 124 10.74 -1.06 -16.51
C PRO A 124 10.97 0.33 -15.92
N GLU A 125 12.22 0.67 -15.58
CA GLU A 125 12.55 1.93 -14.88
C GLU A 125 11.99 3.17 -15.57
N LEU A 126 12.07 3.23 -16.91
CA LEU A 126 11.48 4.33 -17.68
C LEU A 126 9.95 4.41 -17.50
N HIS A 127 9.27 3.27 -17.40
CA HIS A 127 7.83 3.23 -17.13
C HIS A 127 7.53 3.73 -15.72
N SER A 128 8.34 3.36 -14.72
CA SER A 128 8.19 3.83 -13.34
C SER A 128 8.38 5.35 -13.25
N GLN A 129 9.36 5.91 -13.94
CA GLN A 129 9.56 7.37 -14.01
C GLN A 129 8.34 8.09 -14.65
N ASN A 130 7.78 7.52 -15.72
CA ASN A 130 6.56 8.04 -16.32
C ASN A 130 5.34 7.93 -15.38
N LEU A 131 5.25 6.86 -14.60
CA LEU A 131 4.21 6.71 -13.58
C LEU A 131 4.35 7.74 -12.44
N ILE A 132 5.58 8.05 -12.01
CA ILE A 132 5.86 9.12 -11.04
C ILE A 132 5.36 10.47 -11.56
N LYS A 133 5.70 10.80 -12.81
CA LYS A 133 5.21 12.03 -13.46
C LYS A 133 3.68 12.06 -13.53
N LEU A 134 3.07 10.96 -13.95
CA LEU A 134 1.61 10.83 -14.03
C LEU A 134 0.94 11.03 -12.65
N GLY A 135 1.51 10.47 -11.58
CA GLY A 135 1.05 10.64 -10.20
C GLY A 135 1.13 12.10 -9.75
N SER A 136 2.26 12.76 -10.00
CA SER A 136 2.48 14.18 -9.67
C SER A 136 1.51 15.09 -10.43
N ASP A 137 1.40 14.91 -11.74
CA ASP A 137 0.56 15.76 -12.62
C ASP A 137 -0.94 15.60 -12.31
N SER A 138 -1.37 14.39 -11.87
CA SER A 138 -2.78 14.10 -11.60
C SER A 138 -3.21 14.37 -10.17
N SER A 139 -2.30 14.64 -9.24
CA SER A 139 -2.55 14.75 -7.79
C SER A 139 -3.27 13.52 -7.21
N LYS A 140 -3.05 12.33 -7.79
CA LYS A 140 -3.64 11.05 -7.37
C LYS A 140 -2.72 10.30 -6.42
N LEU A 141 -3.30 9.46 -5.56
CA LEU A 141 -2.53 8.55 -4.72
C LEU A 141 -2.25 7.26 -5.48
N ILE A 142 -1.03 7.10 -6.00
CA ILE A 142 -0.61 5.91 -6.73
C ILE A 142 0.44 5.17 -5.91
N VAL A 143 0.11 3.96 -5.46
CA VAL A 143 0.94 3.11 -4.60
C VAL A 143 1.60 2.01 -5.43
N GLY A 144 2.88 1.79 -5.24
CA GLY A 144 3.67 0.84 -6.03
C GLY A 144 4.48 1.51 -7.15
N PRO A 145 5.02 0.77 -8.12
CA PRO A 145 4.86 -0.69 -8.37
C PRO A 145 5.50 -1.60 -7.30
N ALA A 146 5.37 -2.90 -7.48
CA ALA A 146 5.80 -3.94 -6.55
C ALA A 146 5.18 -3.77 -5.13
N SER A 147 3.90 -3.45 -5.07
CA SER A 147 3.18 -3.14 -3.83
C SER A 147 2.04 -4.11 -3.58
N VAL A 148 1.88 -4.53 -2.32
CA VAL A 148 0.66 -5.23 -1.87
C VAL A 148 -0.52 -4.29 -1.61
N GLY A 149 -0.33 -2.98 -1.75
CA GLY A 149 -1.40 -1.99 -1.78
C GLY A 149 -1.56 -1.15 -0.51
N LEU A 150 -2.80 -0.73 -0.30
CA LEU A 150 -3.25 0.15 0.79
C LEU A 150 -4.42 -0.50 1.53
N LEU A 151 -4.35 -0.46 2.87
CA LEU A 151 -5.41 -0.87 3.77
C LEU A 151 -5.83 0.29 4.66
N VAL A 152 -7.12 0.59 4.69
CA VAL A 152 -7.75 1.44 5.72
C VAL A 152 -8.79 0.57 6.42
N PRO A 153 -8.58 0.19 7.69
CA PRO A 153 -9.38 -0.81 8.39
C PRO A 153 -10.89 -0.50 8.36
N GLY A 154 -11.68 -1.51 8.03
CA GLY A 154 -13.13 -1.44 7.88
C GLY A 154 -13.64 -0.65 6.66
N VAL A 155 -12.73 0.03 5.91
CA VAL A 155 -13.09 0.98 4.85
C VAL A 155 -12.60 0.55 3.47
N LEU A 156 -11.30 0.29 3.32
CA LEU A 156 -10.69 -0.01 2.03
C LEU A 156 -9.59 -1.05 2.17
N LYS A 157 -9.67 -2.11 1.36
CA LYS A 157 -8.57 -3.05 1.11
C LYS A 157 -8.27 -3.04 -0.38
N LEU A 158 -7.16 -2.39 -0.76
CA LEU A 158 -6.76 -2.20 -2.15
C LEU A 158 -5.53 -3.06 -2.46
N GLY A 159 -5.73 -4.35 -2.63
CA GLY A 159 -4.68 -5.34 -2.90
C GLY A 159 -4.62 -6.47 -1.88
N PRO A 160 -3.59 -7.37 -1.94
CA PRO A 160 -3.41 -8.50 -1.02
C PRO A 160 -2.86 -8.09 0.37
N ILE A 161 -2.82 -6.82 0.67
CA ILE A 161 -2.36 -6.27 1.95
C ILE A 161 -3.20 -6.81 3.12
N GLY A 162 -2.54 -7.25 4.19
CA GLY A 162 -3.18 -7.88 5.35
C GLY A 162 -3.59 -9.33 5.13
N GLY A 163 -3.12 -9.97 4.05
CA GLY A 163 -3.43 -11.36 3.72
C GLY A 163 -4.57 -11.52 2.71
N ILE A 164 -4.83 -12.76 2.32
CA ILE A 164 -5.78 -13.12 1.26
C ILE A 164 -6.89 -14.08 1.72
N THR A 165 -6.94 -14.41 3.00
CA THR A 165 -7.98 -15.31 3.54
C THR A 165 -8.84 -14.62 4.60
N PRO A 166 -10.11 -15.04 4.79
CA PRO A 166 -10.96 -14.53 5.86
C PRO A 166 -10.36 -14.69 7.26
N VAL A 167 -9.60 -15.78 7.49
CA VAL A 167 -8.92 -16.03 8.77
C VAL A 167 -7.89 -14.94 9.04
N GLN A 168 -7.01 -14.63 8.08
CA GLN A 168 -6.00 -13.58 8.23
C GLN A 168 -6.66 -12.20 8.47
N ILE A 169 -7.76 -11.89 7.78
CA ILE A 169 -8.49 -10.64 7.95
C ILE A 169 -9.01 -10.50 9.39
N ASN A 170 -9.59 -11.58 9.95
CA ASN A 170 -10.11 -11.58 11.31
C ASN A 170 -9.01 -11.57 12.37
N GLU A 171 -8.00 -12.43 12.26
CA GLU A 171 -6.90 -12.53 13.22
C GLU A 171 -6.07 -11.25 13.28
N SER A 172 -5.90 -10.56 12.16
CA SER A 172 -5.22 -9.27 12.10
C SER A 172 -6.16 -8.08 12.35
N HIS A 173 -7.41 -8.29 12.76
CA HIS A 173 -8.39 -7.25 13.09
C HIS A 173 -8.51 -6.15 12.03
N LEU A 174 -8.44 -6.51 10.74
CA LEU A 174 -8.37 -5.53 9.65
C LEU A 174 -9.68 -4.73 9.46
N THR A 175 -10.74 -5.12 10.11
CA THR A 175 -12.03 -4.40 10.09
C THR A 175 -12.16 -3.37 11.22
N GLU A 176 -11.22 -3.35 12.18
CA GLU A 176 -11.25 -2.51 13.36
C GLU A 176 -10.27 -1.33 13.22
N ARG A 177 -10.80 -0.11 13.38
CA ARG A 177 -9.98 1.12 13.35
C ARG A 177 -9.16 1.28 14.61
N GLY A 178 -7.91 1.74 14.46
CA GLY A 178 -7.00 2.05 15.54
C GLY A 178 -6.10 3.25 15.27
N SER A 179 -4.90 3.21 15.87
CA SER A 179 -4.00 4.36 15.94
C SER A 179 -2.59 4.10 15.41
N VAL A 180 -2.31 2.90 14.89
CA VAL A 180 -0.97 2.54 14.40
C VAL A 180 -0.96 2.51 12.88
N ALA A 181 -0.12 3.31 12.23
CA ALA A 181 0.16 3.17 10.81
C ALA A 181 1.29 2.16 10.58
N VAL A 182 1.15 1.31 9.57
CA VAL A 182 2.20 0.37 9.14
C VAL A 182 2.71 0.81 7.78
N LEU A 183 4.02 1.07 7.68
CA LEU A 183 4.67 1.52 6.45
C LEU A 183 5.90 0.66 6.14
N SER A 184 6.01 0.17 4.90
CA SER A 184 7.20 -0.52 4.41
C SER A 184 7.29 -0.46 2.88
N ALA A 185 8.50 -0.58 2.34
CA ALA A 185 8.71 -0.82 0.91
C ALA A 185 8.36 -2.27 0.55
N SER A 186 8.64 -3.21 1.45
CA SER A 186 8.43 -4.65 1.22
C SER A 186 6.99 -5.07 1.44
N GLY A 187 6.36 -5.68 0.43
CA GLY A 187 5.00 -6.21 0.54
C GLY A 187 4.88 -7.32 1.60
N GLY A 188 5.81 -8.27 1.61
CA GLY A 188 5.86 -9.35 2.60
C GLY A 188 6.01 -8.81 4.02
N MET A 189 6.95 -7.88 4.22
CA MET A 189 7.16 -7.24 5.51
C MET A 189 5.97 -6.37 5.93
N THR A 190 5.29 -5.69 5.01
CA THR A 190 4.06 -4.96 5.35
C THR A 190 3.03 -5.88 6.00
N ASN A 191 2.80 -7.08 5.43
CA ASN A 191 1.88 -8.05 6.00
C ASN A 191 2.38 -8.59 7.35
N GLU A 192 3.68 -8.85 7.50
CA GLU A 192 4.26 -9.28 8.78
C GLU A 192 4.15 -8.20 9.87
N LEU A 193 4.38 -6.93 9.52
CA LEU A 193 4.21 -5.82 10.47
C LEU A 193 2.77 -5.65 10.94
N ILE A 194 1.80 -5.90 10.06
CA ILE A 194 0.38 -5.93 10.42
C ILE A 194 0.16 -7.01 11.48
N ASN A 195 0.65 -8.23 11.26
CA ASN A 195 0.53 -9.33 12.22
C ASN A 195 1.21 -9.02 13.55
N ILE A 196 2.43 -8.47 13.52
CA ILE A 196 3.18 -8.08 14.73
C ILE A 196 2.40 -7.01 15.53
N ALA A 197 1.93 -5.96 14.87
CA ALA A 197 1.20 -4.90 15.54
C ALA A 197 -0.11 -5.40 16.16
N THR A 198 -0.90 -6.14 15.39
CA THR A 198 -2.22 -6.60 15.83
C THR A 198 -2.13 -7.75 16.82
N GLY A 199 -1.16 -8.65 16.67
CA GLY A 199 -0.84 -9.70 17.65
C GLY A 199 -0.35 -9.14 18.99
N GLY A 200 0.28 -7.98 18.99
CA GLY A 200 0.61 -7.20 20.19
C GLY A 200 -0.57 -6.44 20.82
N GLY A 201 -1.76 -6.50 20.22
CA GLY A 201 -2.97 -5.85 20.71
C GLY A 201 -3.25 -4.48 20.10
N ALA A 202 -2.38 -3.94 19.25
CA ALA A 202 -2.63 -2.70 18.55
C ALA A 202 -3.74 -2.86 17.49
N ARG A 203 -4.33 -1.73 17.11
CA ARG A 203 -5.24 -1.62 15.97
C ARG A 203 -4.71 -0.61 14.98
N LEU A 204 -4.89 -0.88 13.70
CA LEU A 204 -4.31 -0.07 12.65
C LEU A 204 -5.15 1.18 12.36
N SER A 205 -4.50 2.31 12.14
CA SER A 205 -5.11 3.45 11.48
C SER A 205 -5.14 3.26 9.95
N PHE A 206 -4.04 2.81 9.38
CA PHE A 206 -3.91 2.32 8.02
C PHE A 206 -2.62 1.51 7.86
N ALA A 207 -2.51 0.78 6.75
CA ALA A 207 -1.26 0.15 6.34
C ALA A 207 -1.00 0.43 4.85
N LEU A 208 0.26 0.63 4.49
CA LEU A 208 0.66 0.97 3.13
C LEU A 208 2.00 0.32 2.79
N SER A 209 2.02 -0.41 1.68
CA SER A 209 3.24 -0.89 1.05
C SER A 209 3.66 0.08 -0.05
N VAL A 210 4.75 0.81 0.16
CA VAL A 210 5.24 1.79 -0.82
C VAL A 210 5.60 1.11 -2.15
N GLY A 211 6.21 -0.07 -2.07
CA GLY A 211 6.68 -0.86 -3.21
C GLY A 211 8.20 -1.05 -3.21
N GLY A 212 8.62 -2.26 -3.62
CA GLY A 212 10.04 -2.67 -3.61
C GLY A 212 10.81 -2.33 -4.89
N ASP A 213 10.17 -1.81 -5.92
CA ASP A 213 10.84 -1.38 -7.14
C ASP A 213 11.71 -0.12 -6.88
N ARG A 214 12.70 0.11 -7.74
CA ARG A 214 13.67 1.20 -7.57
C ARG A 214 13.05 2.59 -7.52
N PHE A 215 11.97 2.79 -8.25
CA PHE A 215 11.26 4.06 -8.41
C PHE A 215 9.78 3.90 -8.08
N PRO A 216 9.41 3.81 -6.79
CA PRO A 216 8.00 3.81 -6.40
C PRO A 216 7.35 5.16 -6.70
N VAL A 217 6.08 5.17 -7.09
CA VAL A 217 5.35 6.39 -7.42
C VAL A 217 5.12 7.22 -6.17
N LEU A 218 4.59 6.60 -5.11
CA LEU A 218 4.53 7.22 -3.80
C LEU A 218 5.86 7.02 -3.10
N SER A 219 6.53 8.09 -2.74
CA SER A 219 7.78 8.00 -1.98
C SER A 219 7.52 7.62 -0.50
N PRO A 220 8.50 7.01 0.20
CA PRO A 220 8.42 6.83 1.65
C PRO A 220 8.17 8.14 2.39
N ARG A 221 8.76 9.25 1.93
CA ARG A 221 8.51 10.59 2.47
C ARG A 221 7.02 10.96 2.43
N ASP A 222 6.36 10.72 1.29
CA ASP A 222 4.93 11.02 1.15
C ASP A 222 4.06 10.11 2.02
N ALA A 223 4.47 8.84 2.20
CA ALA A 223 3.81 7.92 3.11
C ALA A 223 3.87 8.40 4.57
N PHE A 224 5.02 8.96 5.02
CA PHE A 224 5.14 9.58 6.34
C PHE A 224 4.28 10.84 6.46
N ILE A 225 4.19 11.66 5.42
CA ILE A 225 3.31 12.83 5.40
C ILE A 225 1.84 12.41 5.50
N LEU A 226 1.42 11.35 4.81
CA LEU A 226 0.07 10.79 4.98
C LEU A 226 -0.20 10.35 6.42
N ALA A 227 0.79 9.72 7.08
CA ALA A 227 0.67 9.33 8.48
C ALA A 227 0.60 10.54 9.42
N GLU A 228 1.40 11.58 9.17
CA GLU A 228 1.36 12.82 9.97
C GLU A 228 0.01 13.52 9.86
N GLN A 229 -0.53 13.62 8.66
CA GLN A 229 -1.81 14.30 8.39
C GLN A 229 -3.03 13.51 8.86
N ASP A 230 -2.89 12.21 9.15
CA ASP A 230 -4.00 11.40 9.63
C ASP A 230 -4.23 11.60 11.14
N PRO A 231 -5.35 12.22 11.56
CA PRO A 231 -5.61 12.48 12.98
C PRO A 231 -5.78 11.22 13.82
N ALA A 232 -6.12 10.08 13.21
CA ALA A 232 -6.23 8.82 13.92
C ALA A 232 -4.88 8.18 14.19
N THR A 233 -3.87 8.44 13.36
CA THR A 233 -2.53 7.88 13.54
C THR A 233 -1.82 8.55 14.70
N LYS A 234 -1.39 7.78 15.69
CA LYS A 234 -0.55 8.21 16.83
C LYS A 234 0.88 7.70 16.68
N SER A 235 1.02 6.50 16.15
CA SER A 235 2.32 5.85 16.01
C SER A 235 2.49 5.25 14.63
N VAL A 236 3.73 5.14 14.16
CA VAL A 236 4.10 4.49 12.89
C VAL A 236 5.04 3.33 13.20
N LEU A 237 4.72 2.16 12.68
CA LEU A 237 5.60 1.02 12.63
C LEU A 237 6.22 0.96 11.23
N TYR A 238 7.53 1.15 11.16
CA TYR A 238 8.26 1.28 9.90
C TYR A 238 9.33 0.21 9.75
N TYR A 239 9.33 -0.42 8.59
CA TYR A 239 10.40 -1.33 8.18
C TYR A 239 11.06 -0.83 6.91
N GLY A 240 12.32 -0.43 7.05
CA GLY A 240 13.19 -0.02 5.97
C GLY A 240 14.29 -1.05 5.68
N GLU A 241 15.14 -0.75 4.71
CA GLU A 241 16.23 -1.62 4.27
C GLU A 241 17.47 -0.80 3.90
N LEU A 242 18.60 -1.48 3.80
CA LEU A 242 19.82 -0.89 3.25
C LEU A 242 19.59 -0.42 1.80
N GLY A 243 20.42 0.49 1.33
CA GLY A 243 20.29 1.11 0.00
C GLY A 243 19.24 2.24 -0.03
N GLY A 244 19.31 3.10 -1.04
CA GLY A 244 18.47 4.29 -1.11
C GLY A 244 18.70 5.28 0.04
N GLU A 245 17.97 6.37 0.06
CA GLU A 245 18.10 7.44 1.06
C GLU A 245 16.77 7.79 1.77
N ASP A 246 15.76 6.95 1.65
CA ASP A 246 14.38 7.20 2.10
C ASP A 246 14.28 7.57 3.58
N GLU A 247 15.10 6.96 4.44
CA GLU A 247 15.10 7.21 5.88
C GLU A 247 15.67 8.60 6.24
N TYR A 248 16.55 9.14 5.41
CA TYR A 248 17.05 10.51 5.59
C TYR A 248 15.98 11.57 5.30
N ASP A 249 15.01 11.26 4.44
CA ASP A 249 13.84 12.11 4.25
C ASP A 249 12.97 12.17 5.52
N LEU A 250 12.83 11.04 6.23
CA LEU A 250 12.14 11.02 7.54
C LEU A 250 12.91 11.84 8.58
N VAL A 251 14.24 11.70 8.65
CA VAL A 251 15.09 12.52 9.54
C VAL A 251 14.86 14.00 9.25
N LYS A 252 14.91 14.39 7.99
CA LYS A 252 14.68 15.78 7.56
C LYS A 252 13.29 16.30 7.92
N LEU A 253 12.25 15.49 7.72
CA LEU A 253 10.89 15.87 8.13
C LEU A 253 10.80 16.12 9.63
N LYS A 254 11.51 15.32 10.45
CA LYS A 254 11.56 15.50 11.90
C LYS A 254 12.29 16.78 12.30
N GLU A 255 13.47 17.05 11.72
CA GLU A 255 14.27 18.24 11.95
C GLU A 255 13.53 19.53 11.54
N GLU A 256 12.76 19.47 10.45
CA GLU A 256 11.92 20.57 9.97
C GLU A 256 10.62 20.76 10.80
N GLY A 257 10.36 19.92 11.80
CA GLY A 257 9.13 19.94 12.59
C GLY A 257 7.86 19.53 11.81
N LYS A 258 8.04 18.90 10.63
CA LYS A 258 6.96 18.45 9.75
C LYS A 258 6.49 17.04 10.05
N PHE A 259 7.14 16.35 10.99
CA PHE A 259 6.76 15.03 11.47
C PHE A 259 6.89 14.95 12.98
N THR A 260 5.80 14.73 13.68
CA THR A 260 5.73 14.80 15.15
C THR A 260 5.38 13.47 15.82
N LYS A 261 4.86 12.50 15.04
CA LYS A 261 4.34 11.24 15.57
C LYS A 261 5.45 10.30 16.02
N HIS A 262 5.09 9.39 16.93
CA HIS A 262 6.00 8.35 17.39
C HIS A 262 6.30 7.35 16.27
N VAL A 263 7.58 7.01 16.07
CA VAL A 263 8.00 5.98 15.08
C VAL A 263 8.81 4.92 15.79
N ILE A 264 8.45 3.67 15.55
CA ILE A 264 9.28 2.51 15.83
C ILE A 264 9.80 2.00 14.48
N ALA A 265 11.11 2.01 14.28
CA ALA A 265 11.75 1.66 13.04
C ALA A 265 12.70 0.46 13.18
N HIS A 266 12.71 -0.39 12.15
CA HIS A 266 13.75 -1.38 11.92
C HIS A 266 14.31 -1.21 10.52
N ILE A 267 15.64 -1.17 10.39
CA ILE A 267 16.33 -1.12 9.11
C ILE A 267 17.09 -2.41 8.90
N ALA A 268 16.65 -3.20 7.93
CA ALA A 268 17.26 -4.49 7.59
C ALA A 268 18.52 -4.32 6.74
N GLY A 269 19.30 -5.41 6.67
CA GLY A 269 20.45 -5.49 5.78
C GLY A 269 21.81 -5.36 6.46
N THR A 270 21.91 -5.53 7.80
CA THR A 270 23.17 -5.55 8.55
C THR A 270 24.16 -6.59 8.02
N VAL A 271 23.64 -7.70 7.46
CA VAL A 271 24.45 -8.77 6.87
C VAL A 271 25.36 -8.27 5.72
N SER A 272 25.05 -7.13 5.11
CA SER A 272 25.90 -6.55 4.06
C SER A 272 27.34 -6.25 4.52
N SER A 273 27.52 -5.95 5.82
CA SER A 273 28.84 -5.70 6.42
C SER A 273 29.77 -6.92 6.48
N LEU A 274 29.24 -8.12 6.24
CA LEU A 274 30.02 -9.37 6.17
C LEU A 274 30.67 -9.58 4.80
N PHE A 275 30.34 -8.77 3.80
CA PHE A 275 30.87 -8.87 2.44
C PHE A 275 31.81 -7.70 2.15
N PRO A 276 32.92 -7.93 1.43
CA PRO A 276 33.84 -6.88 1.00
C PRO A 276 33.14 -5.82 0.13
N GLU A 277 32.18 -6.26 -0.69
CA GLU A 277 31.28 -5.41 -1.46
C GLU A 277 29.85 -5.83 -1.16
N SER A 278 28.96 -4.85 -0.94
CA SER A 278 27.54 -5.15 -0.67
C SER A 278 26.89 -5.86 -1.86
N PRO A 279 26.38 -7.08 -1.68
CA PRO A 279 25.59 -7.71 -2.72
C PRO A 279 24.24 -7.02 -2.89
N GLN A 280 23.57 -7.29 -4.00
CA GLN A 280 22.16 -6.93 -4.19
C GLN A 280 21.27 -7.87 -3.36
N PHE A 281 20.47 -7.31 -2.47
CA PHE A 281 19.52 -8.06 -1.66
C PHE A 281 18.08 -7.84 -2.16
N GLY A 282 17.45 -8.85 -2.74
CA GLY A 282 16.02 -8.86 -3.10
C GLY A 282 15.57 -7.67 -3.94
N HIS A 283 15.18 -6.58 -3.31
CA HIS A 283 14.67 -5.38 -3.98
C HIS A 283 15.71 -4.68 -4.83
N ALA A 284 15.28 -4.04 -5.92
CA ALA A 284 16.18 -3.40 -6.88
C ALA A 284 17.05 -2.28 -6.28
N LYS A 285 16.61 -1.61 -5.20
CA LYS A 285 17.35 -0.58 -4.49
C LYS A 285 18.17 -1.10 -3.29
N ALA A 286 18.00 -2.36 -2.90
CA ALA A 286 18.61 -2.93 -1.70
C ALA A 286 20.10 -3.32 -1.94
N LYS A 287 20.93 -2.32 -2.23
CA LYS A 287 22.40 -2.41 -2.34
C LYS A 287 23.04 -1.20 -1.68
N ALA A 288 23.99 -1.42 -0.77
CA ALA A 288 24.75 -0.36 -0.14
C ALA A 288 26.06 -0.13 -0.94
N ASP A 289 26.02 0.80 -1.86
CA ASP A 289 27.19 1.23 -2.68
C ASP A 289 28.00 2.36 -2.02
N LYS A 290 27.50 2.90 -0.90
CA LYS A 290 28.13 3.96 -0.09
C LYS A 290 27.89 3.69 1.40
N ASP A 291 28.81 4.12 2.24
CA ASP A 291 28.69 3.97 3.72
C ASP A 291 27.39 4.54 4.27
N ARG A 292 26.95 5.67 3.74
CA ARG A 292 25.74 6.38 4.14
C ARG A 292 24.46 5.54 3.98
N VAL A 293 24.38 4.66 3.00
CA VAL A 293 23.17 3.86 2.72
C VAL A 293 23.22 2.46 3.32
N THR A 294 24.16 2.20 4.23
CA THR A 294 24.19 0.98 5.03
C THR A 294 23.08 0.98 6.08
N ALA A 295 22.63 -0.19 6.51
CA ALA A 295 21.61 -0.31 7.56
C ALA A 295 22.07 0.34 8.88
N SER A 296 23.36 0.23 9.23
CA SER A 296 23.92 0.83 10.44
C SER A 296 23.91 2.36 10.39
N ALA A 297 24.35 2.97 9.29
CA ALA A 297 24.35 4.42 9.15
C ALA A 297 22.92 5.01 9.21
N LYS A 298 21.96 4.36 8.58
CA LYS A 298 20.57 4.78 8.63
C LYS A 298 19.97 4.65 10.05
N ARG A 299 20.24 3.55 10.77
CA ARG A 299 19.81 3.39 12.17
C ARG A 299 20.38 4.48 13.05
N GLU A 300 21.66 4.80 12.90
CA GLU A 300 22.31 5.86 13.64
C GLU A 300 21.66 7.22 13.38
N ALA A 301 21.42 7.56 12.12
CA ALA A 301 20.75 8.80 11.72
C ALA A 301 19.34 8.93 12.32
N LEU A 302 18.53 7.87 12.23
CA LEU A 302 17.18 7.83 12.80
C LEU A 302 17.23 7.95 14.34
N THR A 303 18.18 7.27 15.01
CA THR A 303 18.34 7.35 16.45
C THR A 303 18.73 8.77 16.91
N LYS A 304 19.66 9.42 16.20
CA LYS A 304 20.05 10.82 16.44
C LYS A 304 18.87 11.78 16.27
N ALA A 305 17.98 11.52 15.34
CA ALA A 305 16.76 12.29 15.15
C ALA A 305 15.67 12.03 16.21
N GLY A 306 15.91 11.10 17.15
CA GLY A 306 15.01 10.82 18.28
C GLY A 306 13.92 9.79 17.97
N PHE A 307 14.09 8.96 16.93
CA PHE A 307 13.19 7.83 16.66
C PHE A 307 13.58 6.58 17.48
N ALA A 308 12.59 5.75 17.81
CA ALA A 308 12.83 4.44 18.43
C ALA A 308 13.29 3.46 17.36
N VAL A 309 14.57 3.12 17.34
CA VAL A 309 15.20 2.26 16.34
C VAL A 309 15.68 0.96 16.97
N SER A 310 15.28 -0.18 16.44
CA SER A 310 15.72 -1.48 16.93
C SER A 310 17.02 -1.95 16.26
N ASN A 311 17.87 -2.62 17.04
CA ASN A 311 19.10 -3.23 16.57
C ASN A 311 18.90 -4.66 16.04
N SER A 312 17.81 -5.31 16.45
CA SER A 312 17.43 -6.65 15.99
C SER A 312 15.94 -6.73 15.71
N PHE A 313 15.54 -7.74 14.92
CA PHE A 313 14.12 -7.96 14.64
C PHE A 313 13.34 -8.37 15.90
N SER A 314 13.95 -9.12 16.82
CA SER A 314 13.34 -9.48 18.10
C SER A 314 13.10 -8.24 18.98
N GLU A 315 14.05 -7.29 19.02
CA GLU A 315 13.86 -6.01 19.71
C GLU A 315 12.74 -5.19 19.07
N PHE A 316 12.66 -5.20 17.74
CA PHE A 316 11.59 -4.53 17.00
C PHE A 316 10.21 -5.06 17.40
N ILE A 317 10.03 -6.40 17.44
CA ILE A 317 8.79 -7.04 17.90
C ILE A 317 8.46 -6.62 19.33
N ASN A 318 9.44 -6.60 20.24
CA ASN A 318 9.25 -6.17 21.63
C ASN A 318 8.83 -4.70 21.75
N LEU A 319 9.36 -3.81 20.89
CA LEU A 319 8.94 -2.41 20.84
C LEU A 319 7.52 -2.29 20.29
N ALA A 320 7.22 -3.00 19.20
CA ALA A 320 5.92 -2.99 18.57
C ALA A 320 4.79 -3.50 19.48
N SER A 321 5.06 -4.50 20.32
CA SER A 321 4.07 -5.05 21.26
C SER A 321 3.66 -4.06 22.38
N LYS A 322 4.35 -2.93 22.52
CA LYS A 322 3.99 -1.86 23.46
C LYS A 322 3.04 -0.82 22.85
N LEU A 323 2.80 -0.89 21.54
CA LEU A 323 1.81 -0.06 20.84
C LEU A 323 0.39 -0.49 21.23
N LYS A 324 -0.51 0.49 21.41
CA LYS A 324 -1.91 0.27 21.76
C LYS A 324 -2.83 1.12 20.88
#